data_e2c46a598cf3cba971934772593108e1
#
_entry.id   e2c46a598cf3cba971934772593108e1
#
_cell.length_a   1.000
_cell.length_b   1.000
_cell.length_c   1.000
_cell.angle_alpha   90.00
_cell.angle_beta   90.00
_cell.angle_gamma   90.00
#
_symmetry.space_group_name_H-M   'P 1'
#
loop_
_entity.id
_entity.type
_entity.pdbx_description
1 polymer ?
#
loop_
_entity_poly.entity_id
_entity_poly.type
_entity_poly.pdbx_seq_one_letter_code
_entity_poly.pdbx_strand_id
1 'polypeptide(L)'
;MVTLISRHPKYSPNSEARDEALFRSLVMNFALQGIRIATFDEAVFEHRPPQLKKSTLILSMARSEAALQALAAAEECGVPVLNSPRALQKAQRTDFQQWFAKSGHAAKYWHTSKLTPELKVTLPFPLWWKRNNTATTSANDVQFVEHHAQLDAILSEYSNEDALLMEHIDGQLVKFYGVVGTNFFHAEPHSPKGFSKFGHEQHNHHKDLAVSSPIWKQTLLAMHTAATQVAQQSGFSIYGGDAILREDGTFVFIDFNDFPSFSACLPEASEAIVQHCLSLLAK
;
A
#
# COMPACT_ATOMS: atom_id res chain seq x y z
N MET A 1 -22.47 10.19 -12.62
CA MET A 1 -21.16 10.78 -13.00
C MET A 1 -20.13 10.28 -11.99
N VAL A 2 -19.06 9.65 -12.47
CA VAL A 2 -17.95 9.20 -11.62
C VAL A 2 -17.01 10.37 -11.35
N THR A 3 -16.55 10.51 -10.11
CA THR A 3 -15.58 11.55 -9.73
C THR A 3 -14.21 10.90 -9.48
N LEU A 4 -13.17 11.44 -10.12
CA LEU A 4 -11.79 11.03 -9.92
C LEU A 4 -11.02 12.15 -9.22
N ILE A 5 -10.24 11.79 -8.20
CA ILE A 5 -9.45 12.75 -7.43
C ILE A 5 -7.99 12.31 -7.46
N SER A 6 -7.11 13.16 -7.99
CA SER A 6 -5.66 12.89 -8.03
C SER A 6 -5.03 13.08 -6.65
N ARG A 7 -3.86 12.49 -6.45
CA ARG A 7 -3.03 12.68 -5.24
C ARG A 7 -2.22 13.96 -5.36
N HIS A 8 -2.15 14.73 -4.27
CA HIS A 8 -1.26 15.88 -4.22
C HIS A 8 0.21 15.42 -4.17
N PRO A 9 1.13 16.03 -4.94
CA PRO A 9 2.55 15.63 -5.03
C PRO A 9 3.26 15.44 -3.68
N LYS A 10 2.93 16.26 -2.67
CA LYS A 10 3.53 16.15 -1.32
C LYS A 10 3.33 14.77 -0.66
N TYR A 11 2.30 14.00 -1.07
CA TYR A 11 2.03 12.65 -0.58
C TYR A 11 2.63 11.54 -1.45
N SER A 12 3.31 11.92 -2.54
CA SER A 12 3.91 10.97 -3.47
C SER A 12 5.35 11.34 -3.85
N PRO A 13 6.22 11.67 -2.87
CA PRO A 13 7.59 12.07 -3.18
C PRO A 13 8.28 10.99 -4.02
N ASN A 14 8.98 11.43 -5.07
CA ASN A 14 9.67 10.59 -6.05
C ASN A 14 8.76 9.65 -6.88
N SER A 15 7.43 9.86 -6.86
CA SER A 15 6.47 9.01 -7.59
C SER A 15 5.39 9.82 -8.33
N GLU A 16 5.51 11.13 -8.42
CA GLU A 16 4.51 12.04 -8.97
C GLU A 16 4.14 11.69 -10.41
N ALA A 17 5.14 11.46 -11.27
CA ALA A 17 4.93 11.09 -12.67
C ALA A 17 4.21 9.73 -12.83
N ARG A 18 4.41 8.80 -11.88
CA ARG A 18 3.73 7.50 -11.88
C ARG A 18 2.27 7.62 -11.48
N ASP A 19 1.98 8.42 -10.46
CA ASP A 19 0.62 8.70 -10.03
C ASP A 19 -0.15 9.44 -11.13
N GLU A 20 0.49 10.39 -11.81
CA GLU A 20 -0.10 11.08 -12.94
C GLU A 20 -0.39 10.13 -14.11
N ALA A 21 0.52 9.21 -14.43
CA ALA A 21 0.31 8.21 -15.47
C ALA A 21 -0.89 7.30 -15.16
N LEU A 22 -1.00 6.83 -13.92
CA LEU A 22 -2.16 6.06 -13.45
C LEU A 22 -3.45 6.87 -13.57
N PHE A 23 -3.46 8.10 -13.08
CA PHE A 23 -4.63 8.95 -13.13
C PHE A 23 -5.12 9.19 -14.57
N ARG A 24 -4.20 9.49 -15.50
CA ARG A 24 -4.51 9.64 -16.92
C ARG A 24 -5.06 8.36 -17.54
N SER A 25 -4.47 7.20 -17.21
CA SER A 25 -4.95 5.91 -17.70
C SER A 25 -6.38 5.61 -17.22
N LEU A 26 -6.70 5.91 -15.96
CA LEU A 26 -8.05 5.78 -15.41
C LEU A 26 -9.04 6.69 -16.14
N VAL A 27 -8.70 7.97 -16.37
CA VAL A 27 -9.52 8.91 -17.13
C VAL A 27 -9.83 8.38 -18.54
N MET A 28 -8.80 7.89 -19.25
CA MET A 28 -8.96 7.32 -20.58
C MET A 28 -9.85 6.07 -20.57
N ASN A 29 -9.64 5.14 -19.64
CA ASN A 29 -10.41 3.91 -19.58
C ASN A 29 -11.88 4.16 -19.23
N PHE A 30 -12.21 5.10 -18.34
CA PHE A 30 -13.59 5.50 -18.11
C PHE A 30 -14.23 6.15 -19.34
N ALA A 31 -13.48 7.01 -20.06
CA ALA A 31 -13.96 7.64 -21.29
C ALA A 31 -14.26 6.62 -22.40
N LEU A 32 -13.39 5.60 -22.56
CA LEU A 32 -13.62 4.50 -23.50
C LEU A 32 -14.88 3.68 -23.18
N GLN A 33 -15.26 3.60 -21.91
CA GLN A 33 -16.53 2.97 -21.48
C GLN A 33 -17.75 3.91 -21.58
N GLY A 34 -17.58 5.11 -22.13
CA GLY A 34 -18.67 6.08 -22.25
C GLY A 34 -19.14 6.68 -20.92
N ILE A 35 -18.37 6.52 -19.85
CA ILE A 35 -18.72 7.00 -18.51
C ILE A 35 -18.41 8.48 -18.38
N ARG A 36 -19.38 9.25 -17.93
CA ARG A 36 -19.19 10.66 -17.56
C ARG A 36 -18.33 10.80 -16.34
N ILE A 37 -17.22 11.51 -16.45
CA ILE A 37 -16.29 11.77 -15.34
C ILE A 37 -16.19 13.25 -15.00
N ALA A 38 -15.93 13.54 -13.72
CA ALA A 38 -15.42 14.81 -13.24
C ALA A 38 -14.06 14.55 -12.56
N THR A 39 -13.08 15.39 -12.81
CA THR A 39 -11.74 15.26 -12.25
C THR A 39 -11.44 16.44 -11.33
N PHE A 40 -10.80 16.16 -10.21
CA PHE A 40 -10.32 17.17 -9.26
C PHE A 40 -8.89 16.86 -8.85
N ASP A 41 -8.10 17.90 -8.66
CA ASP A 41 -6.85 17.82 -7.93
C ASP A 41 -7.13 17.84 -6.42
N GLU A 42 -6.38 17.07 -5.63
CA GLU A 42 -6.55 17.04 -4.18
C GLU A 42 -6.39 18.42 -3.52
N ALA A 43 -5.56 19.30 -4.09
CA ALA A 43 -5.32 20.64 -3.55
C ALA A 43 -6.60 21.50 -3.45
N VAL A 44 -7.63 21.20 -4.24
CA VAL A 44 -8.89 21.96 -4.17
C VAL A 44 -9.60 21.81 -2.82
N PHE A 45 -9.36 20.71 -2.10
CA PHE A 45 -10.01 20.46 -0.80
C PHE A 45 -9.55 21.39 0.31
N GLU A 46 -8.35 21.97 0.19
CA GLU A 46 -7.83 22.95 1.15
C GLU A 46 -8.55 24.30 1.06
N HIS A 47 -9.18 24.61 -0.09
CA HIS A 47 -9.76 25.92 -0.36
C HIS A 47 -11.27 25.86 -0.64
N ARG A 48 -11.69 25.01 -1.54
CA ARG A 48 -13.09 24.89 -1.97
C ARG A 48 -13.46 23.44 -2.28
N PRO A 49 -13.86 22.66 -1.26
CA PRO A 49 -14.25 21.26 -1.47
C PRO A 49 -15.35 21.13 -2.51
N PRO A 50 -15.23 20.21 -3.50
CA PRO A 50 -16.25 19.96 -4.49
C PRO A 50 -17.50 19.32 -3.86
N GLN A 51 -18.66 19.43 -4.56
CA GLN A 51 -19.90 18.81 -4.12
C GLN A 51 -19.92 17.31 -4.42
N LEU A 52 -19.21 16.50 -3.63
CA LEU A 52 -19.01 15.06 -3.84
C LEU A 52 -20.30 14.24 -3.75
N LYS A 53 -21.30 14.70 -2.99
CA LYS A 53 -22.61 14.02 -2.81
C LYS A 53 -23.42 13.81 -4.09
N LYS A 54 -23.07 14.50 -5.17
CA LYS A 54 -23.68 14.36 -6.50
C LYS A 54 -23.02 13.28 -7.36
N SER A 55 -21.93 12.70 -6.90
CA SER A 55 -21.24 11.61 -7.60
C SER A 55 -22.00 10.30 -7.43
N THR A 56 -21.99 9.47 -8.47
CA THR A 56 -22.51 8.09 -8.38
C THR A 56 -21.47 7.13 -7.82
N LEU A 57 -20.18 7.48 -7.96
CA LEU A 57 -19.03 6.79 -7.40
C LEU A 57 -17.85 7.77 -7.36
N ILE A 58 -17.01 7.63 -6.34
CA ILE A 58 -15.76 8.39 -6.22
C ILE A 58 -14.58 7.45 -6.22
N LEU A 59 -13.60 7.71 -7.08
CA LEU A 59 -12.32 7.05 -7.12
C LEU A 59 -11.25 8.07 -6.71
N SER A 60 -10.60 7.84 -5.57
CA SER A 60 -9.74 8.87 -4.96
C SER A 60 -8.37 8.32 -4.60
N MET A 61 -7.34 9.04 -5.01
CA MET A 61 -5.95 8.85 -4.58
C MET A 61 -5.55 9.81 -3.46
N ALA A 62 -6.46 10.68 -3.01
CA ALA A 62 -6.19 11.73 -2.03
C ALA A 62 -5.79 11.20 -0.64
N ARG A 63 -5.00 12.00 0.10
CA ARG A 63 -4.42 11.66 1.41
C ARG A 63 -4.59 12.75 2.46
N SER A 64 -4.87 14.00 2.06
CA SER A 64 -5.01 15.09 3.02
C SER A 64 -6.21 14.86 3.93
N GLU A 65 -6.09 15.31 5.18
CA GLU A 65 -7.17 15.18 6.15
C GLU A 65 -8.46 15.85 5.65
N ALA A 66 -8.36 17.04 5.05
CA ALA A 66 -9.50 17.75 4.48
C ALA A 66 -10.19 16.95 3.37
N ALA A 67 -9.42 16.31 2.46
CA ALA A 67 -9.96 15.46 1.43
C ALA A 67 -10.63 14.21 2.03
N LEU A 68 -9.97 13.52 2.97
CA LEU A 68 -10.49 12.32 3.62
C LEU A 68 -11.78 12.60 4.40
N GLN A 69 -11.88 13.74 5.08
CA GLN A 69 -13.11 14.18 5.76
C GLN A 69 -14.27 14.42 4.76
N ALA A 70 -13.99 15.11 3.65
CA ALA A 70 -15.00 15.35 2.60
C ALA A 70 -15.46 14.03 1.92
N LEU A 71 -14.54 13.10 1.69
CA LEU A 71 -14.81 11.77 1.15
C LEU A 71 -15.65 10.93 2.12
N ALA A 72 -15.32 10.95 3.42
CA ALA A 72 -16.08 10.27 4.45
C ALA A 72 -17.53 10.80 4.54
N ALA A 73 -17.71 12.12 4.45
CA ALA A 73 -19.04 12.73 4.41
C ALA A 73 -19.85 12.36 3.15
N ALA A 74 -19.18 12.10 2.02
CA ALA A 74 -19.85 11.60 0.82
C ALA A 74 -20.24 10.12 0.99
N GLU A 75 -19.36 9.29 1.56
CA GLU A 75 -19.60 7.88 1.87
C GLU A 75 -20.78 7.72 2.84
N GLU A 76 -20.89 8.58 3.86
CA GLU A 76 -22.03 8.63 4.79
C GLU A 76 -23.38 8.96 4.10
N CYS A 77 -23.31 9.68 2.98
CA CYS A 77 -24.48 9.96 2.16
C CYS A 77 -24.81 8.86 1.15
N GLY A 78 -24.11 7.70 1.22
CA GLY A 78 -24.34 6.55 0.37
C GLY A 78 -23.59 6.57 -0.96
N VAL A 79 -22.63 7.49 -1.17
CA VAL A 79 -21.79 7.51 -2.38
C VAL A 79 -20.64 6.50 -2.18
N PRO A 80 -20.49 5.47 -3.03
CA PRO A 80 -19.35 4.57 -2.96
C PRO A 80 -18.03 5.32 -3.17
N VAL A 81 -17.06 5.13 -2.27
CA VAL A 81 -15.73 5.74 -2.34
C VAL A 81 -14.66 4.65 -2.33
N LEU A 82 -13.74 4.65 -3.28
CA LEU A 82 -12.63 3.71 -3.40
C LEU A 82 -11.27 4.44 -3.31
N ASN A 83 -10.37 4.04 -2.39
CA ASN A 83 -10.63 3.18 -1.23
C ASN A 83 -11.43 3.94 -0.18
N SER A 84 -12.08 3.20 0.74
CA SER A 84 -12.85 3.85 1.81
C SER A 84 -11.98 4.84 2.60
N PRO A 85 -12.38 6.11 2.75
CA PRO A 85 -11.62 7.11 3.50
C PRO A 85 -11.50 6.73 4.99
N ARG A 86 -12.49 6.03 5.54
CA ARG A 86 -12.45 5.55 6.92
C ARG A 86 -11.43 4.43 7.10
N ALA A 87 -11.28 3.56 6.11
CA ALA A 87 -10.25 2.54 6.10
C ALA A 87 -8.85 3.18 6.07
N LEU A 88 -8.66 4.20 5.22
CA LEU A 88 -7.40 4.95 5.12
C LEU A 88 -7.02 5.66 6.42
N GLN A 89 -7.99 6.28 7.11
CA GLN A 89 -7.75 7.01 8.35
C GLN A 89 -7.40 6.10 9.54
N LYS A 90 -7.90 4.87 9.55
CA LYS A 90 -7.74 3.94 10.68
C LYS A 90 -6.58 2.97 10.51
N ALA A 91 -6.23 2.59 9.27
CA ALA A 91 -5.23 1.58 9.03
C ALA A 91 -3.83 2.06 9.44
N GLN A 92 -3.22 1.31 10.34
CA GLN A 92 -1.85 1.49 10.79
C GLN A 92 -1.01 0.26 10.44
N ARG A 93 0.32 0.37 10.44
CA ARG A 93 1.20 -0.79 10.17
C ARG A 93 0.98 -1.94 11.15
N THR A 94 0.67 -1.64 12.42
CA THR A 94 0.34 -2.66 13.42
C THR A 94 -0.94 -3.41 13.10
N ASP A 95 -1.93 -2.76 12.48
CA ASP A 95 -3.15 -3.43 12.04
C ASP A 95 -2.85 -4.40 10.89
N PHE A 96 -2.01 -3.97 9.92
CA PHE A 96 -1.57 -4.85 8.85
C PHE A 96 -0.80 -6.06 9.37
N GLN A 97 0.06 -5.91 10.38
CA GLN A 97 0.74 -7.06 10.98
C GLN A 97 -0.24 -8.08 11.58
N GLN A 98 -1.34 -7.62 12.18
CA GLN A 98 -2.39 -8.50 12.67
C GLN A 98 -3.13 -9.22 11.53
N TRP A 99 -3.42 -8.51 10.44
CA TRP A 99 -4.06 -9.11 9.26
C TRP A 99 -3.13 -10.08 8.53
N PHE A 100 -1.84 -9.76 8.44
CA PHE A 100 -0.82 -10.69 7.93
C PHE A 100 -0.72 -11.96 8.79
N ALA A 101 -0.77 -11.83 10.10
CA ALA A 101 -0.77 -12.98 11.00
C ALA A 101 -2.01 -13.87 10.81
N LYS A 102 -3.19 -13.28 10.62
CA LYS A 102 -4.42 -14.02 10.30
C LYS A 102 -4.36 -14.74 8.96
N SER A 103 -3.64 -14.19 7.98
CA SER A 103 -3.39 -14.84 6.69
C SER A 103 -2.26 -15.88 6.73
N GLY A 104 -1.53 -16.00 7.84
CA GLY A 104 -0.39 -16.91 8.00
C GLY A 104 0.93 -16.39 7.42
N HIS A 105 1.01 -15.09 7.04
CA HIS A 105 2.14 -14.52 6.32
C HIS A 105 2.74 -13.27 6.98
N ALA A 106 2.78 -13.23 8.33
CA ALA A 106 3.35 -12.13 9.09
C ALA A 106 4.83 -12.32 9.41
N ALA A 107 5.58 -11.22 9.45
CA ALA A 107 6.87 -11.13 10.12
C ALA A 107 6.70 -11.00 11.64
N LYS A 108 7.71 -11.31 12.41
CA LYS A 108 7.73 -10.96 13.84
C LYS A 108 7.89 -9.45 13.97
N TYR A 109 7.14 -8.86 14.88
CA TYR A 109 7.21 -7.44 15.14
C TYR A 109 7.04 -7.12 16.63
N TRP A 110 7.51 -5.95 17.02
CA TRP A 110 7.41 -5.41 18.39
C TRP A 110 6.99 -3.96 18.31
N HIS A 111 6.02 -3.58 19.10
CA HIS A 111 5.61 -2.18 19.20
C HIS A 111 6.61 -1.43 20.08
N THR A 112 7.11 -0.28 19.65
CA THR A 112 8.16 0.46 20.36
C THR A 112 7.74 0.86 21.78
N SER A 113 6.47 1.23 21.99
CA SER A 113 5.94 1.56 23.33
C SER A 113 5.87 0.39 24.32
N LYS A 114 6.09 -0.86 23.86
CA LYS A 114 6.06 -2.07 24.68
C LYS A 114 7.46 -2.68 24.89
N LEU A 115 8.51 -1.97 24.47
CA LEU A 115 9.88 -2.43 24.66
C LEU A 115 10.33 -2.23 26.11
N THR A 116 10.55 -3.33 26.81
CA THR A 116 11.25 -3.32 28.10
C THR A 116 12.76 -3.46 27.89
N PRO A 117 13.62 -3.08 28.86
CA PRO A 117 15.05 -3.29 28.77
C PRO A 117 15.43 -4.76 28.50
N GLU A 118 14.73 -5.71 29.14
CA GLU A 118 14.95 -7.15 28.99
C GLU A 118 14.58 -7.62 27.57
N LEU A 119 13.44 -7.17 27.04
CA LEU A 119 13.02 -7.50 25.68
C LEU A 119 14.00 -6.94 24.65
N LYS A 120 14.47 -5.72 24.87
CA LYS A 120 15.40 -5.05 23.98
C LYS A 120 16.70 -5.81 23.77
N VAL A 121 17.24 -6.43 24.84
CA VAL A 121 18.46 -7.26 24.78
C VAL A 121 18.26 -8.52 23.93
N THR A 122 17.04 -9.04 23.82
CA THR A 122 16.72 -10.29 23.09
C THR A 122 16.29 -10.06 21.64
N LEU A 123 16.26 -8.83 21.17
CA LEU A 123 15.84 -8.51 19.81
C LEU A 123 16.80 -9.13 18.76
N PRO A 124 16.28 -9.79 17.73
CA PRO A 124 17.10 -10.37 16.66
C PRO A 124 17.51 -9.29 15.66
N PHE A 125 18.78 -8.95 15.61
CA PHE A 125 19.28 -8.03 14.56
C PHE A 125 19.72 -8.79 13.31
N PRO A 126 19.61 -8.16 12.12
CA PRO A 126 19.11 -6.80 11.87
C PRO A 126 17.60 -6.70 11.96
N LEU A 127 17.09 -5.45 12.15
CA LEU A 127 15.69 -5.12 12.27
C LEU A 127 15.33 -3.96 11.33
N TRP A 128 14.04 -3.72 11.19
CA TRP A 128 13.49 -2.52 10.56
C TRP A 128 12.70 -1.72 11.61
N TRP A 129 13.09 -0.50 11.87
CA TRP A 129 12.25 0.47 12.56
C TRP A 129 11.30 1.11 11.54
N LYS A 130 10.00 1.13 11.83
CA LYS A 130 8.98 1.67 10.93
C LYS A 130 8.01 2.55 11.72
N ARG A 131 7.82 3.80 11.30
CA ARG A 131 6.73 4.61 11.82
C ARG A 131 5.40 3.90 11.60
N ASN A 132 4.49 3.94 12.57
CA ASN A 132 3.23 3.16 12.49
C ASN A 132 2.23 3.66 11.43
N ASN A 133 2.48 4.82 10.81
CA ASN A 133 1.70 5.32 9.70
C ASN A 133 1.96 4.48 8.42
N THR A 134 0.92 4.16 7.67
CA THR A 134 1.01 3.42 6.40
C THR A 134 1.59 4.26 5.26
N ALA A 135 1.41 5.58 5.28
CA ALA A 135 1.95 6.47 4.27
C ALA A 135 3.42 6.81 4.55
N THR A 136 4.34 6.26 3.75
CA THR A 136 5.76 6.64 3.79
C THR A 136 5.99 7.90 2.97
N THR A 137 6.28 9.00 3.66
CA THR A 137 6.51 10.33 3.06
C THR A 137 7.97 10.78 3.14
N SER A 138 8.78 10.12 3.98
CA SER A 138 10.19 10.40 4.18
C SER A 138 11.00 9.10 4.22
N ALA A 139 12.27 9.17 3.83
CA ALA A 139 13.21 8.05 3.99
C ALA A 139 13.34 7.61 5.46
N ASN A 140 13.18 8.56 6.39
CA ASN A 140 13.28 8.30 7.83
C ASN A 140 12.06 7.59 8.42
N ASP A 141 10.96 7.43 7.67
CA ASP A 141 9.77 6.69 8.13
C ASP A 141 10.00 5.17 8.22
N VAL A 142 11.08 4.69 7.57
CA VAL A 142 11.53 3.30 7.60
C VAL A 142 13.05 3.30 7.69
N GLN A 143 13.64 2.65 8.69
CA GLN A 143 15.08 2.62 8.90
C GLN A 143 15.57 1.20 9.16
N PHE A 144 16.66 0.80 8.51
CA PHE A 144 17.34 -0.46 8.77
C PHE A 144 18.24 -0.33 9.99
N VAL A 145 18.16 -1.28 10.90
CA VAL A 145 18.80 -1.25 12.21
C VAL A 145 19.68 -2.49 12.37
N GLU A 146 20.98 -2.31 12.36
CA GLU A 146 21.95 -3.41 12.36
C GLU A 146 22.31 -3.89 13.77
N HIS A 147 22.21 -3.02 14.78
CA HIS A 147 22.64 -3.33 16.14
C HIS A 147 22.01 -2.43 17.21
N HIS A 148 22.16 -2.82 18.48
CA HIS A 148 21.54 -2.13 19.63
C HIS A 148 21.85 -0.63 19.71
N ALA A 149 23.11 -0.21 19.50
CA ALA A 149 23.47 1.20 19.61
C ALA A 149 22.76 2.10 18.59
N GLN A 150 22.53 1.57 17.37
CA GLN A 150 21.73 2.26 16.35
C GLN A 150 20.26 2.32 16.75
N LEU A 151 19.71 1.24 17.31
CA LEU A 151 18.34 1.23 17.84
C LEU A 151 18.18 2.28 18.95
N ASP A 152 19.14 2.39 19.88
CA ASP A 152 19.11 3.35 20.96
C ASP A 152 19.10 4.79 20.45
N ALA A 153 19.89 5.09 19.44
CA ALA A 153 19.91 6.40 18.80
C ALA A 153 18.55 6.73 18.17
N ILE A 154 17.98 5.81 17.39
CA ILE A 154 16.67 5.98 16.76
C ILE A 154 15.56 6.17 17.80
N LEU A 155 15.51 5.34 18.84
CA LEU A 155 14.50 5.45 19.89
C LEU A 155 14.63 6.74 20.71
N SER A 156 15.84 7.30 20.83
CA SER A 156 16.06 8.60 21.46
C SER A 156 15.57 9.75 20.56
N GLU A 157 15.91 9.71 19.27
CA GLU A 157 15.53 10.72 18.28
C GLU A 157 14.02 10.77 18.05
N TYR A 158 13.40 9.60 17.96
CA TYR A 158 11.96 9.44 17.68
C TYR A 158 11.16 8.97 18.91
N SER A 159 11.52 9.45 20.11
CA SER A 159 10.96 8.99 21.39
C SER A 159 9.45 9.18 21.53
N ASN A 160 8.85 10.14 20.80
CA ASN A 160 7.43 10.44 20.82
C ASN A 160 6.68 9.82 19.61
N GLU A 161 7.36 9.08 18.75
CA GLU A 161 6.75 8.50 17.57
C GLU A 161 6.14 7.14 17.88
N ASP A 162 4.92 6.95 17.39
CA ASP A 162 4.30 5.63 17.34
C ASP A 162 4.95 4.81 16.22
N ALA A 163 5.64 3.73 16.59
CA ALA A 163 6.45 2.94 15.68
C ALA A 163 6.48 1.46 16.06
N LEU A 164 6.89 0.64 15.11
CA LEU A 164 7.16 -0.77 15.30
C LEU A 164 8.58 -1.16 14.86
N LEU A 165 9.11 -2.18 15.50
CA LEU A 165 10.28 -2.92 15.04
C LEU A 165 9.79 -4.18 14.34
N MET A 166 10.36 -4.51 13.19
CA MET A 166 10.06 -5.72 12.45
C MET A 166 11.35 -6.48 12.15
N GLU A 167 11.34 -7.80 12.32
CA GLU A 167 12.49 -8.63 11.96
C GLU A 167 12.87 -8.44 10.49
N HIS A 168 14.16 -8.43 10.21
CA HIS A 168 14.63 -8.54 8.84
C HIS A 168 14.50 -9.99 8.38
N ILE A 169 14.02 -10.19 7.17
CA ILE A 169 13.81 -11.50 6.57
C ILE A 169 14.63 -11.58 5.30
N ASP A 170 15.53 -12.57 5.25
CA ASP A 170 16.28 -12.85 4.04
C ASP A 170 15.39 -13.49 2.98
N GLY A 171 15.53 -13.02 1.75
CA GLY A 171 14.78 -13.55 0.61
C GLY A 171 14.65 -12.55 -0.54
N GLN A 172 13.95 -12.98 -1.57
CA GLN A 172 13.65 -12.14 -2.73
C GLN A 172 12.51 -11.18 -2.41
N LEU A 173 12.76 -9.88 -2.53
CA LEU A 173 11.69 -8.89 -2.48
C LEU A 173 10.77 -9.06 -3.70
N VAL A 174 9.48 -9.15 -3.45
CA VAL A 174 8.41 -9.25 -4.45
C VAL A 174 7.46 -8.09 -4.24
N LYS A 175 7.21 -7.31 -5.29
CA LYS A 175 6.17 -6.29 -5.30
C LYS A 175 4.88 -6.90 -5.85
N PHE A 176 3.76 -6.63 -5.21
CA PHE A 176 2.47 -7.15 -5.66
C PHE A 176 1.41 -6.06 -5.73
N TYR A 177 0.40 -6.28 -6.59
CA TYR A 177 -0.69 -5.35 -6.86
C TYR A 177 -1.98 -6.14 -7.11
N GLY A 178 -3.11 -5.61 -6.65
CA GLY A 178 -4.38 -6.26 -6.88
C GLY A 178 -5.58 -5.31 -6.78
N VAL A 179 -6.71 -5.79 -7.31
CA VAL A 179 -8.01 -5.12 -7.26
C VAL A 179 -9.06 -6.12 -6.81
N VAL A 180 -9.66 -5.88 -5.64
CA VAL A 180 -10.70 -6.76 -5.08
C VAL A 180 -11.90 -6.89 -6.02
N GLY A 181 -12.45 -8.10 -6.11
CA GLY A 181 -13.61 -8.38 -6.96
C GLY A 181 -13.30 -8.50 -8.45
N THR A 182 -12.03 -8.55 -8.82
CA THR A 182 -11.54 -8.85 -10.16
C THR A 182 -10.57 -10.02 -10.13
N ASN A 183 -10.19 -10.53 -11.31
CA ASN A 183 -9.13 -11.54 -11.43
C ASN A 183 -7.72 -10.92 -11.53
N PHE A 184 -7.62 -9.58 -11.43
CA PHE A 184 -6.35 -8.90 -11.56
C PHE A 184 -5.53 -9.08 -10.28
N PHE A 185 -4.38 -9.72 -10.43
CA PHE A 185 -3.30 -9.76 -9.47
C PHE A 185 -1.97 -9.84 -10.22
N HIS A 186 -1.09 -8.91 -9.98
CA HIS A 186 0.25 -8.88 -10.53
C HIS A 186 1.26 -8.96 -9.40
N ALA A 187 2.27 -9.80 -9.54
CA ALA A 187 3.42 -9.80 -8.64
C ALA A 187 4.70 -10.05 -9.44
N GLU A 188 5.75 -9.35 -9.06
CA GLU A 188 7.05 -9.44 -9.71
C GLU A 188 8.19 -9.37 -8.69
N PRO A 189 9.27 -10.13 -8.89
CA PRO A 189 10.51 -9.95 -8.13
C PRO A 189 11.06 -8.55 -8.37
N HIS A 190 11.42 -7.85 -7.29
CA HIS A 190 12.06 -6.55 -7.41
C HIS A 190 13.46 -6.70 -8.02
N SER A 191 13.70 -5.99 -9.11
CA SER A 191 15.02 -5.93 -9.73
C SER A 191 15.94 -4.95 -9.00
N PRO A 192 17.25 -5.23 -8.82
CA PRO A 192 18.21 -4.28 -8.26
C PRO A 192 18.28 -2.94 -9.02
N LYS A 193 17.89 -2.95 -10.31
CA LYS A 193 17.76 -1.75 -11.15
C LYS A 193 16.34 -1.20 -11.16
N GLY A 194 15.41 -1.82 -10.42
CA GLY A 194 14.02 -1.41 -10.29
C GLY A 194 13.88 -0.10 -9.54
N PHE A 195 12.70 0.48 -9.67
CA PHE A 195 12.41 1.71 -8.94
C PHE A 195 12.35 1.47 -7.43
N SER A 196 13.11 2.26 -6.69
CA SER A 196 13.05 2.38 -5.25
C SER A 196 12.67 3.81 -4.87
N LYS A 197 11.68 3.97 -4.00
CA LYS A 197 11.24 5.29 -3.55
C LYS A 197 12.28 5.97 -2.65
N PHE A 198 12.92 5.19 -1.79
CA PHE A 198 13.87 5.68 -0.78
C PHE A 198 15.14 4.82 -0.62
N GLY A 199 15.37 3.84 -1.49
CA GLY A 199 16.59 3.02 -1.47
C GLY A 199 16.61 1.88 -0.44
N HIS A 200 15.50 1.59 0.22
CA HIS A 200 15.46 0.57 1.28
C HIS A 200 15.66 -0.85 0.76
N GLU A 201 15.33 -1.10 -0.52
CA GLU A 201 15.40 -2.42 -1.16
C GLU A 201 16.83 -2.95 -1.29
N GLN A 202 17.86 -2.10 -1.15
CA GLN A 202 19.27 -2.51 -1.20
C GLN A 202 19.69 -3.50 -0.08
N HIS A 203 18.92 -3.56 1.01
CA HIS A 203 19.18 -4.48 2.13
C HIS A 203 18.68 -5.89 1.89
N ASN A 204 17.97 -6.14 0.78
CA ASN A 204 17.49 -7.48 0.42
C ASN A 204 18.47 -8.14 -0.56
N HIS A 205 18.83 -9.38 -0.27
CA HIS A 205 19.63 -10.18 -1.20
C HIS A 205 18.77 -10.66 -2.36
N HIS A 206 19.21 -10.37 -3.58
CA HIS A 206 18.53 -10.79 -4.79
C HIS A 206 19.11 -12.13 -5.26
N LYS A 207 18.35 -13.21 -5.12
CA LYS A 207 18.57 -14.42 -5.89
C LYS A 207 17.55 -14.44 -7.03
N ASP A 208 18.02 -14.67 -8.25
CA ASP A 208 17.14 -14.77 -9.42
C ASP A 208 16.23 -15.99 -9.30
N LEU A 209 15.07 -15.80 -8.70
CA LEU A 209 14.00 -16.80 -8.75
C LEU A 209 13.43 -16.81 -10.16
N ALA A 210 13.53 -17.98 -10.82
CA ALA A 210 12.96 -18.13 -12.14
C ALA A 210 11.42 -17.98 -12.10
N VAL A 211 10.93 -16.88 -12.63
CA VAL A 211 9.49 -16.53 -12.72
C VAL A 211 8.69 -17.60 -13.46
N SER A 212 9.36 -18.47 -14.21
CA SER A 212 8.78 -19.61 -14.93
C SER A 212 8.65 -20.89 -14.07
N SER A 213 9.22 -20.90 -12.85
CA SER A 213 9.23 -22.13 -12.01
C SER A 213 7.82 -22.52 -11.53
N PRO A 214 7.55 -23.84 -11.35
CA PRO A 214 6.29 -24.28 -10.74
C PRO A 214 6.06 -23.70 -9.35
N ILE A 215 7.13 -23.54 -8.56
CA ILE A 215 7.10 -22.94 -7.22
C ILE A 215 6.58 -21.50 -7.30
N TRP A 216 7.09 -20.69 -8.23
CA TRP A 216 6.61 -19.32 -8.42
C TRP A 216 5.11 -19.25 -8.70
N LYS A 217 4.61 -20.11 -9.62
CA LYS A 217 3.18 -20.13 -9.96
C LYS A 217 2.30 -20.48 -8.76
N GLN A 218 2.72 -21.44 -7.94
CA GLN A 218 2.00 -21.83 -6.73
C GLN A 218 2.03 -20.71 -5.69
N THR A 219 3.20 -20.11 -5.47
CA THR A 219 3.36 -18.97 -4.56
C THR A 219 2.51 -17.77 -4.99
N LEU A 220 2.47 -17.48 -6.29
CA LEU A 220 1.66 -16.39 -6.84
C LEU A 220 0.17 -16.55 -6.50
N LEU A 221 -0.38 -17.75 -6.64
CA LEU A 221 -1.77 -18.05 -6.30
C LEU A 221 -2.03 -17.91 -4.80
N ALA A 222 -1.13 -18.42 -3.96
CA ALA A 222 -1.22 -18.28 -2.51
C ALA A 222 -1.12 -16.81 -2.07
N MET A 223 -0.19 -16.05 -2.67
CA MET A 223 -0.01 -14.62 -2.40
C MET A 223 -1.24 -13.81 -2.81
N HIS A 224 -1.84 -14.09 -3.96
CA HIS A 224 -3.10 -13.46 -4.40
C HIS A 224 -4.21 -13.69 -3.38
N THR A 225 -4.40 -14.94 -2.95
CA THR A 225 -5.43 -15.30 -1.97
C THR A 225 -5.21 -14.55 -0.64
N ALA A 226 -4.00 -14.61 -0.11
CA ALA A 226 -3.65 -13.97 1.16
C ALA A 226 -3.75 -12.43 1.08
N ALA A 227 -3.23 -11.82 0.00
CA ALA A 227 -3.31 -10.37 -0.21
C ALA A 227 -4.76 -9.88 -0.35
N THR A 228 -5.61 -10.63 -1.06
CA THR A 228 -7.04 -10.32 -1.19
C THR A 228 -7.74 -10.39 0.17
N GLN A 229 -7.40 -11.37 1.01
CA GLN A 229 -7.94 -11.47 2.37
C GLN A 229 -7.52 -10.26 3.22
N VAL A 230 -6.27 -9.84 3.16
CA VAL A 230 -5.77 -8.63 3.85
C VAL A 230 -6.48 -7.38 3.34
N ALA A 231 -6.63 -7.24 2.02
CA ALA A 231 -7.32 -6.13 1.39
C ALA A 231 -8.79 -6.02 1.86
N GLN A 232 -9.51 -7.12 1.93
CA GLN A 232 -10.88 -7.16 2.44
C GLN A 232 -10.96 -6.77 3.92
N GLN A 233 -10.03 -7.23 4.76
CA GLN A 233 -9.99 -6.89 6.18
C GLN A 233 -9.65 -5.42 6.43
N SER A 234 -8.77 -4.84 5.60
CA SER A 234 -8.39 -3.43 5.68
C SER A 234 -9.44 -2.49 5.09
N GLY A 235 -10.35 -2.99 4.24
CA GLY A 235 -11.27 -2.17 3.48
C GLY A 235 -10.64 -1.54 2.23
N PHE A 236 -9.49 -2.04 1.77
CA PHE A 236 -8.83 -1.57 0.56
C PHE A 236 -9.27 -2.41 -0.63
N SER A 237 -9.98 -1.80 -1.59
CA SER A 237 -10.33 -2.47 -2.83
C SER A 237 -9.20 -2.43 -3.87
N ILE A 238 -8.40 -1.36 -3.84
CA ILE A 238 -7.27 -1.12 -4.74
C ILE A 238 -6.02 -1.10 -3.88
N TYR A 239 -5.16 -2.10 -4.06
CA TYR A 239 -4.06 -2.36 -3.14
C TYR A 239 -2.78 -2.81 -3.84
N GLY A 240 -1.69 -2.73 -3.12
CA GLY A 240 -0.41 -3.34 -3.44
C GLY A 240 0.45 -3.45 -2.21
N GLY A 241 1.65 -3.93 -2.36
CA GLY A 241 2.56 -4.06 -1.23
C GLY A 241 3.84 -4.78 -1.59
N ASP A 242 4.58 -5.11 -0.55
CA ASP A 242 5.85 -5.79 -0.63
C ASP A 242 5.82 -7.08 0.21
N ALA A 243 6.38 -8.15 -0.34
CA ALA A 243 6.56 -9.42 0.35
C ALA A 243 8.00 -9.91 0.19
N ILE A 244 8.49 -10.68 1.15
CA ILE A 244 9.75 -11.42 1.02
C ILE A 244 9.43 -12.87 0.73
N LEU A 245 9.88 -13.34 -0.41
CA LEU A 245 9.79 -14.74 -0.85
C LEU A 245 11.06 -15.48 -0.46
N ARG A 246 10.91 -16.58 0.27
CA ARG A 246 12.00 -17.48 0.67
C ARG A 246 12.28 -18.54 -0.38
N GLU A 247 13.41 -19.20 -0.28
CA GLU A 247 13.84 -20.26 -1.22
C GLU A 247 12.88 -21.47 -1.25
N ASP A 248 12.22 -21.74 -0.14
CA ASP A 248 11.25 -22.85 -0.03
C ASP A 248 9.86 -22.52 -0.63
N GLY A 249 9.71 -21.33 -1.21
CA GLY A 249 8.44 -20.86 -1.78
C GLY A 249 7.49 -20.24 -0.76
N THR A 250 7.83 -20.22 0.53
CA THR A 250 7.05 -19.48 1.53
C THR A 250 7.30 -17.98 1.40
N PHE A 251 6.34 -17.16 1.79
CA PHE A 251 6.48 -15.70 1.74
C PHE A 251 5.92 -15.05 2.99
N VAL A 252 6.38 -13.81 3.22
CA VAL A 252 5.95 -12.97 4.34
C VAL A 252 5.65 -11.58 3.81
N PHE A 253 4.51 -11.01 4.15
CA PHE A 253 4.20 -9.62 3.84
C PHE A 253 4.99 -8.69 4.75
N ILE A 254 5.57 -7.64 4.17
CA ILE A 254 6.36 -6.64 4.90
C ILE A 254 5.81 -5.23 4.77
N ASP A 255 4.97 -4.98 3.77
CA ASP A 255 4.25 -3.72 3.58
C ASP A 255 2.95 -3.93 2.80
N PHE A 256 1.95 -3.06 3.04
CA PHE A 256 0.68 -3.08 2.33
C PHE A 256 0.18 -1.66 2.13
N ASN A 257 -0.04 -1.30 0.90
CA ASN A 257 -0.34 0.05 0.48
C ASN A 257 -1.71 0.12 -0.20
N ASP A 258 -2.44 1.17 0.09
CA ASP A 258 -3.59 1.54 -0.68
C ASP A 258 -3.17 2.31 -1.94
N PHE A 259 -3.90 2.12 -3.02
CA PHE A 259 -3.77 2.84 -4.27
C PHE A 259 -2.30 3.05 -4.73
N PRO A 260 -1.53 1.99 -4.98
CA PRO A 260 -0.15 2.09 -5.49
C PRO A 260 -0.12 2.64 -6.91
N SER A 261 1.05 3.00 -7.42
CA SER A 261 1.19 3.57 -8.77
C SER A 261 1.01 2.57 -9.92
N PHE A 262 1.04 1.26 -9.65
CA PHE A 262 0.91 0.18 -10.64
C PHE A 262 1.88 0.29 -11.83
N SER A 263 3.03 0.93 -11.66
CA SER A 263 3.92 1.25 -12.78
C SER A 263 4.41 0.05 -13.58
N ALA A 264 4.46 -1.14 -12.98
CA ALA A 264 4.85 -2.39 -13.62
C ALA A 264 3.74 -3.04 -14.48
N CYS A 265 2.48 -2.70 -14.20
CA CYS A 265 1.30 -3.35 -14.79
C CYS A 265 0.16 -2.34 -15.04
N LEU A 266 0.53 -1.12 -15.41
CA LEU A 266 -0.39 0.02 -15.49
C LEU A 266 -1.61 -0.21 -16.41
N PRO A 267 -1.47 -0.76 -17.64
CA PRO A 267 -2.63 -0.98 -18.50
C PRO A 267 -3.66 -1.90 -17.86
N GLU A 268 -3.23 -3.09 -17.44
CA GLU A 268 -4.09 -4.13 -16.88
C GLU A 268 -4.71 -3.70 -15.54
N ALA A 269 -3.92 -3.00 -14.72
CA ALA A 269 -4.39 -2.49 -13.44
C ALA A 269 -5.48 -1.43 -13.61
N SER A 270 -5.28 -0.47 -14.51
CA SER A 270 -6.26 0.59 -14.76
C SER A 270 -7.56 0.04 -15.35
N GLU A 271 -7.49 -0.97 -16.22
CA GLU A 271 -8.68 -1.69 -16.72
C GLU A 271 -9.42 -2.41 -15.58
N ALA A 272 -8.70 -3.14 -14.72
CA ALA A 272 -9.28 -3.85 -13.59
C ALA A 272 -9.95 -2.90 -12.58
N ILE A 273 -9.33 -1.74 -12.29
CA ILE A 273 -9.91 -0.72 -11.43
C ILE A 273 -11.23 -0.20 -12.02
N VAL A 274 -11.25 0.12 -13.32
CA VAL A 274 -12.47 0.59 -13.99
C VAL A 274 -13.54 -0.49 -14.00
N GLN A 275 -13.20 -1.76 -14.28
CA GLN A 275 -14.14 -2.88 -14.20
C GLN A 275 -14.75 -3.03 -12.81
N HIS A 276 -13.93 -2.92 -11.75
CA HIS A 276 -14.42 -2.94 -10.38
C HIS A 276 -15.40 -1.79 -10.11
N CYS A 277 -15.06 -0.57 -10.52
CA CYS A 277 -15.96 0.58 -10.41
C CYS A 277 -17.29 0.35 -11.14
N LEU A 278 -17.26 -0.17 -12.36
CA LEU A 278 -18.48 -0.46 -13.15
C LEU A 278 -19.34 -1.52 -12.47
N SER A 279 -18.74 -2.53 -11.86
CA SER A 279 -19.48 -3.57 -11.10
C SER A 279 -20.24 -2.99 -9.90
N LEU A 280 -19.71 -1.93 -9.29
CA LEU A 280 -20.38 -1.22 -8.19
C LEU A 280 -21.51 -0.32 -8.69
N LEU A 281 -21.38 0.26 -9.87
CA LEU A 281 -22.41 1.11 -10.48
C LEU A 281 -23.61 0.31 -11.03
N ALA A 282 -23.43 -0.99 -11.28
CA ALA A 282 -24.48 -1.89 -11.78
C ALA A 282 -25.37 -2.47 -10.67
N LYS A 283 -25.01 -2.28 -9.40
CA LYS A 283 -25.79 -2.70 -8.22
C LYS A 283 -26.78 -1.61 -7.81
#